data_032412f6a8ada9b898301876f01dbbd7
#
_entry.id   032412f6a8ada9b898301876f01dbbd7
#
_cell.length_a   1.000
_cell.length_b   1.000
_cell.length_c   1.000
_cell.angle_alpha   90.00
_cell.angle_beta   90.00
_cell.angle_gamma   90.00
#
_symmetry.space_group_name_H-M   'P 1'
#
loop_
_entity.id
_entity.type
_entity.pdbx_description
1 polymer ?
#
loop_
_entity_poly.entity_id
_entity_poly.type
_entity_poly.pdbx_seq_one_letter_code
_entity_poly.pdbx_strand_id
1 'polypeptide(L)'
;MLNRWKRLLALLASVAVLFSLCTAASAAPGEQAEPRELTEADYAAADAIFASLPSADGTNGGAARAADTGALCNWLETADGVRPGTVSANGSCVTWQTDAGITCSYNPQLERISERAQEPAQTETLKSIPALRGVQHGRDVYLFQPYYGLDSSFTRQYYEEGQRIAAKSEGTFYYYKTEAATVDAIADAVESGGVILFDSHGTTDYTGDNEDYTSKATTSYLCLQSGEGLTTEDYADGHAVYGGSGINGMRYYEVDGTVIANHMEKPANGGLVWMAICLGMATDGLEGPLMDAGVGVVYGYSQSVTFIGDYCFEEEFFNKLLQGGTVAESIR
;
A
#
# COMPACT_ATOMS: atom_id res chain seq x y z
N MET A 1 3.91 47.09 46.62
CA MET A 1 3.73 45.62 46.52
C MET A 1 2.40 45.21 45.85
N LEU A 2 1.32 45.98 46.00
CA LEU A 2 -0.02 45.64 45.46
C LEU A 2 -0.11 45.50 43.92
N ASN A 3 0.71 46.22 43.16
CA ASN A 3 0.65 46.22 41.71
C ASN A 3 1.33 44.97 41.04
N ARG A 4 2.20 44.26 41.75
CA ARG A 4 2.82 43.03 41.23
C ARG A 4 1.83 41.84 41.29
N TRP A 5 1.01 41.78 42.32
CA TRP A 5 0.00 40.73 42.49
C TRP A 5 -1.14 40.83 41.45
N LYS A 6 -1.54 42.06 41.09
CA LYS A 6 -2.58 42.28 40.07
C LYS A 6 -2.08 41.86 38.67
N ARG A 7 -0.78 42.03 38.36
CA ARG A 7 -0.21 41.56 37.09
C ARG A 7 -0.04 40.05 37.06
N LEU A 8 0.27 39.42 38.19
CA LEU A 8 0.37 37.98 38.31
C LEU A 8 -0.99 37.30 38.14
N LEU A 9 -2.04 37.84 38.76
CA LEU A 9 -3.42 37.35 38.61
C LEU A 9 -3.96 37.54 37.18
N ALA A 10 -3.61 38.64 36.50
CA ALA A 10 -4.00 38.86 35.12
C ALA A 10 -3.26 37.87 34.17
N LEU A 11 -1.99 37.54 34.44
CA LEU A 11 -1.25 36.55 33.68
C LEU A 11 -1.77 35.13 33.87
N LEU A 12 -2.13 34.76 35.10
CA LEU A 12 -2.73 33.47 35.41
C LEU A 12 -4.14 33.30 34.80
N ALA A 13 -4.94 34.37 34.77
CA ALA A 13 -6.24 34.37 34.13
C ALA A 13 -6.11 34.27 32.61
N SER A 14 -5.12 34.89 31.99
CA SER A 14 -4.86 34.79 30.54
C SER A 14 -4.35 33.40 30.15
N VAL A 15 -3.53 32.75 30.96
CA VAL A 15 -3.08 31.38 30.76
C VAL A 15 -4.24 30.37 30.92
N ALA A 16 -5.13 30.57 31.91
CA ALA A 16 -6.30 29.74 32.09
C ALA A 16 -7.30 29.83 30.91
N VAL A 17 -7.48 31.03 30.33
CA VAL A 17 -8.33 31.23 29.14
C VAL A 17 -7.71 30.60 27.90
N LEU A 18 -6.38 30.66 27.75
CA LEU A 18 -5.68 29.99 26.65
C LEU A 18 -5.77 28.45 26.77
N PHE A 19 -5.67 27.91 27.99
CA PHE A 19 -5.88 26.46 28.20
C PHE A 19 -7.34 26.03 28.00
N SER A 20 -8.32 26.88 28.32
CA SER A 20 -9.75 26.57 28.08
C SER A 20 -10.14 26.67 26.60
N LEU A 21 -9.40 27.41 25.77
CA LEU A 21 -9.63 27.47 24.33
C LEU A 21 -8.93 26.36 23.56
N CYS A 22 -7.89 25.72 24.14
CA CYS A 22 -7.25 24.54 23.55
C CYS A 22 -7.92 23.21 23.93
N THR A 23 -8.86 23.19 24.89
CA THR A 23 -9.58 21.97 25.27
C THR A 23 -10.94 21.79 24.57
N ALA A 24 -11.27 22.67 23.62
CA ALA A 24 -12.55 22.63 22.92
C ALA A 24 -12.46 21.99 21.53
N ALA A 25 -11.59 21.01 21.34
CA ALA A 25 -11.63 20.14 20.17
C ALA A 25 -10.97 18.76 20.43
N SER A 26 -10.94 18.32 21.70
CA SER A 26 -10.86 16.89 21.95
C SER A 26 -12.30 16.43 21.92
N ALA A 27 -12.79 16.00 20.76
CA ALA A 27 -13.91 15.07 20.74
C ALA A 27 -13.58 13.99 21.77
N ALA A 28 -14.51 13.68 22.66
CA ALA A 28 -14.41 12.52 23.52
C ALA A 28 -13.93 11.37 22.62
N PRO A 29 -13.00 10.50 23.08
CA PRO A 29 -12.70 9.31 22.32
C PRO A 29 -14.06 8.64 22.08
N GLY A 30 -14.58 8.76 20.86
CA GLY A 30 -15.74 8.03 20.43
C GLY A 30 -15.37 6.59 20.74
N GLU A 31 -16.25 5.88 21.40
CA GLU A 31 -16.18 4.44 21.58
C GLU A 31 -15.73 3.89 20.23
N GLN A 32 -14.49 3.42 20.14
CA GLN A 32 -13.98 2.83 18.90
C GLN A 32 -14.92 1.68 18.63
N ALA A 33 -15.67 1.79 17.55
CA ALA A 33 -16.56 0.71 17.15
C ALA A 33 -15.67 -0.55 16.98
N GLU A 34 -16.16 -1.68 17.50
CA GLU A 34 -15.48 -2.97 17.30
C GLU A 34 -15.12 -3.14 15.83
N PRO A 35 -13.90 -3.63 15.53
CA PRO A 35 -13.50 -3.91 14.16
C PRO A 35 -14.54 -4.78 13.46
N ARG A 36 -14.93 -4.42 12.26
CA ARG A 36 -15.89 -5.20 11.48
C ARG A 36 -15.38 -5.43 10.06
N GLU A 37 -15.72 -6.56 9.51
CA GLU A 37 -15.53 -6.82 8.08
C GLU A 37 -16.36 -5.82 7.26
N LEU A 38 -15.76 -5.39 6.15
CA LEU A 38 -16.40 -4.52 5.19
C LEU A 38 -17.17 -5.33 4.16
N THR A 39 -18.33 -4.82 3.78
CA THR A 39 -19.24 -5.51 2.85
C THR A 39 -19.14 -4.90 1.45
N GLU A 40 -19.63 -5.61 0.45
CA GLU A 40 -19.77 -5.09 -0.90
C GLU A 40 -20.61 -3.79 -0.95
N ALA A 41 -21.57 -3.63 -0.05
CA ALA A 41 -22.36 -2.40 0.04
C ALA A 41 -21.53 -1.21 0.55
N ASP A 42 -20.57 -1.44 1.44
CA ASP A 42 -19.66 -0.40 1.93
C ASP A 42 -18.74 0.08 0.79
N TYR A 43 -18.20 -0.84 0.00
CA TYR A 43 -17.38 -0.52 -1.17
C TYR A 43 -18.20 0.14 -2.29
N ALA A 44 -19.44 -0.30 -2.53
CA ALA A 44 -20.32 0.35 -3.50
C ALA A 44 -20.64 1.80 -3.11
N ALA A 45 -20.77 2.09 -1.81
CA ALA A 45 -20.93 3.46 -1.32
C ALA A 45 -19.66 4.30 -1.58
N ALA A 46 -18.47 3.73 -1.36
CA ALA A 46 -17.22 4.39 -1.70
C ALA A 46 -17.10 4.64 -3.21
N ASP A 47 -17.43 3.67 -4.06
CA ASP A 47 -17.45 3.81 -5.53
C ASP A 47 -18.37 4.94 -5.98
N ALA A 48 -19.52 5.15 -5.32
CA ALA A 48 -20.44 6.24 -5.63
C ALA A 48 -19.80 7.62 -5.37
N ILE A 49 -18.94 7.75 -4.35
CA ILE A 49 -18.18 8.99 -4.11
C ILE A 49 -17.17 9.19 -5.24
N PHE A 50 -16.40 8.17 -5.62
CA PHE A 50 -15.45 8.24 -6.73
C PHE A 50 -16.13 8.63 -8.04
N ALA A 51 -17.30 8.04 -8.35
CA ALA A 51 -18.08 8.35 -9.55
C ALA A 51 -18.62 9.80 -9.58
N SER A 52 -18.70 10.43 -8.41
CA SER A 52 -19.22 11.80 -8.23
C SER A 52 -18.12 12.85 -8.14
N LEU A 53 -16.84 12.46 -8.16
CA LEU A 53 -15.72 13.40 -8.08
C LEU A 53 -15.83 14.45 -9.21
N PRO A 54 -15.61 15.75 -8.92
CA PRO A 54 -15.69 16.80 -9.90
C PRO A 54 -14.62 16.62 -10.98
N SER A 55 -15.02 16.69 -12.25
CA SER A 55 -14.07 16.71 -13.36
C SER A 55 -13.47 18.10 -13.54
N ALA A 56 -12.27 18.17 -14.14
CA ALA A 56 -11.58 19.43 -14.41
C ALA A 56 -12.36 20.39 -15.35
N ASP A 57 -13.29 19.85 -16.12
CA ASP A 57 -14.15 20.59 -17.06
C ASP A 57 -15.55 20.88 -16.49
N GLY A 58 -15.79 20.53 -15.21
CA GLY A 58 -17.08 20.76 -14.55
C GLY A 58 -18.20 19.81 -14.97
N THR A 59 -17.89 18.74 -15.72
CA THR A 59 -18.85 17.69 -16.05
C THR A 59 -18.72 16.53 -15.04
N ASN A 60 -19.84 16.06 -14.52
CA ASN A 60 -19.87 14.88 -13.66
C ASN A 60 -19.72 13.62 -14.51
N GLY A 61 -18.75 12.80 -14.18
CA GLY A 61 -18.65 11.44 -14.70
C GLY A 61 -17.59 11.22 -15.79
N GLY A 62 -16.62 10.41 -15.49
CA GLY A 62 -15.57 9.89 -16.37
C GLY A 62 -14.24 10.60 -16.21
N ALA A 63 -13.18 9.81 -16.04
CA ALA A 63 -11.75 10.18 -15.96
C ALA A 63 -11.49 11.67 -15.62
N ALA A 64 -11.77 12.03 -14.38
CA ALA A 64 -11.74 13.42 -13.96
C ALA A 64 -10.29 13.86 -13.75
N ARG A 65 -9.86 14.79 -14.56
CA ARG A 65 -8.66 15.57 -14.24
C ARG A 65 -9.03 16.54 -13.14
N ALA A 66 -8.81 16.20 -11.87
CA ALA A 66 -8.91 17.18 -10.81
C ALA A 66 -7.91 18.29 -11.10
N ALA A 67 -8.42 19.45 -11.49
CA ALA A 67 -7.59 20.57 -11.88
C ALA A 67 -6.88 21.21 -10.69
N ASP A 68 -7.40 21.01 -9.49
CA ASP A 68 -6.92 21.63 -8.26
C ASP A 68 -7.25 20.72 -7.07
N THR A 69 -6.20 20.22 -6.41
CA THR A 69 -6.27 19.41 -5.18
C THR A 69 -7.09 20.13 -4.09
N GLY A 70 -6.96 21.47 -3.99
CA GLY A 70 -7.71 22.26 -3.02
C GLY A 70 -9.22 22.30 -3.32
N ALA A 71 -9.60 22.40 -4.59
CA ALA A 71 -11.01 22.34 -5.00
C ALA A 71 -11.62 20.97 -4.72
N LEU A 72 -10.85 19.90 -4.95
CA LEU A 72 -11.25 18.54 -4.64
C LEU A 72 -11.44 18.32 -3.13
N CYS A 73 -10.49 18.77 -2.30
CA CYS A 73 -10.62 18.70 -0.84
C CYS A 73 -11.88 19.43 -0.36
N ASN A 74 -12.13 20.66 -0.85
CA ASN A 74 -13.32 21.43 -0.47
C ASN A 74 -14.63 20.74 -0.87
N TRP A 75 -14.65 20.05 -2.01
CA TRP A 75 -15.82 19.30 -2.45
C TRP A 75 -16.03 18.07 -1.54
N LEU A 76 -14.98 17.29 -1.27
CA LEU A 76 -15.04 16.10 -0.43
C LEU A 76 -15.49 16.42 1.01
N GLU A 77 -15.08 17.55 1.60
CA GLU A 77 -15.52 18.00 2.93
C GLU A 77 -17.03 18.19 3.06
N THR A 78 -17.74 18.32 1.93
CA THR A 78 -19.19 18.52 1.89
C THR A 78 -19.94 17.41 1.17
N ALA A 79 -19.25 16.39 0.68
CA ALA A 79 -19.85 15.29 -0.06
C ALA A 79 -20.57 14.32 0.88
N ASP A 80 -21.74 13.86 0.46
CA ASP A 80 -22.49 12.84 1.19
C ASP A 80 -21.68 11.53 1.23
N GLY A 81 -21.66 10.88 2.40
CA GLY A 81 -20.92 9.63 2.61
C GLY A 81 -19.43 9.82 2.96
N VAL A 82 -18.93 11.06 2.95
CA VAL A 82 -17.58 11.40 3.44
C VAL A 82 -17.65 11.84 4.89
N ARG A 83 -16.81 11.22 5.73
CA ARG A 83 -16.73 11.57 7.16
C ARG A 83 -16.09 12.95 7.31
N PRO A 84 -16.77 13.91 7.97
CA PRO A 84 -16.26 15.28 8.13
C PRO A 84 -14.91 15.33 8.85
N GLY A 85 -14.01 16.19 8.36
CA GLY A 85 -12.69 16.42 8.96
C GLY A 85 -11.67 15.32 8.70
N THR A 86 -11.94 14.39 7.77
CA THR A 86 -11.01 13.32 7.38
C THR A 86 -10.31 13.59 6.06
N VAL A 87 -10.70 14.62 5.34
CA VAL A 87 -10.10 14.97 4.05
C VAL A 87 -8.72 15.56 4.25
N SER A 88 -7.73 15.01 3.57
CA SER A 88 -6.35 15.51 3.60
C SER A 88 -5.71 15.40 2.21
N ALA A 89 -4.61 16.12 2.01
CA ALA A 89 -3.84 16.06 0.79
C ALA A 89 -2.35 15.94 1.08
N ASN A 90 -1.69 15.02 0.38
CA ASN A 90 -0.24 14.87 0.38
C ASN A 90 0.25 14.93 -1.08
N GLY A 91 0.87 16.02 -1.45
CA GLY A 91 1.20 16.29 -2.85
C GLY A 91 -0.05 16.39 -3.71
N SER A 92 -0.17 15.59 -4.74
CA SER A 92 -1.35 15.48 -5.61
C SER A 92 -2.35 14.40 -5.14
N CYS A 93 -2.00 13.61 -4.14
CA CYS A 93 -2.88 12.59 -3.57
C CYS A 93 -3.85 13.24 -2.58
N VAL A 94 -5.13 12.93 -2.68
CA VAL A 94 -6.17 13.33 -1.73
C VAL A 94 -6.72 12.09 -1.07
N THR A 95 -6.79 12.11 0.25
CA THR A 95 -7.34 11.01 1.05
C THR A 95 -8.54 11.48 1.86
N TRP A 96 -9.49 10.61 2.10
CA TRP A 96 -10.66 10.83 2.96
C TRP A 96 -11.16 9.50 3.52
N GLN A 97 -12.01 9.56 4.55
CA GLN A 97 -12.74 8.38 5.02
C GLN A 97 -14.21 8.46 4.65
N THR A 98 -14.78 7.32 4.30
CA THR A 98 -16.24 7.17 4.15
C THR A 98 -16.90 7.05 5.51
N ASP A 99 -18.23 7.20 5.58
CA ASP A 99 -19.02 6.93 6.80
C ASP A 99 -18.84 5.50 7.30
N ALA A 100 -18.61 4.55 6.39
CA ALA A 100 -18.31 3.14 6.71
C ALA A 100 -16.92 2.93 7.32
N GLY A 101 -16.05 3.93 7.30
CA GLY A 101 -14.67 3.87 7.84
C GLY A 101 -13.62 3.44 6.81
N ILE A 102 -13.96 3.34 5.53
CA ILE A 102 -13.00 3.05 4.47
C ILE A 102 -12.17 4.30 4.21
N THR A 103 -10.85 4.21 4.34
CA THR A 103 -9.94 5.25 3.88
C THR A 103 -9.78 5.14 2.37
N CYS A 104 -10.14 6.18 1.66
CA CYS A 104 -10.06 6.29 0.21
C CYS A 104 -8.90 7.19 -0.18
N SER A 105 -8.29 6.91 -1.33
CA SER A 105 -7.25 7.73 -1.93
C SER A 105 -7.57 8.00 -3.40
N TYR A 106 -7.34 9.22 -3.84
CA TYR A 106 -7.43 9.60 -5.25
C TYR A 106 -6.23 10.42 -5.68
N ASN A 107 -5.60 9.96 -6.73
CA ASN A 107 -4.47 10.62 -7.33
C ASN A 107 -4.74 10.93 -8.81
N PRO A 108 -5.04 12.18 -9.15
CA PRO A 108 -5.35 12.57 -10.53
C PRO A 108 -4.14 12.44 -11.49
N GLN A 109 -2.95 12.18 -10.99
CA GLN A 109 -1.75 12.03 -11.83
C GLN A 109 -1.46 10.56 -12.18
N LEU A 110 -1.99 9.58 -11.45
CA LEU A 110 -1.81 8.15 -11.76
C LEU A 110 -2.34 7.81 -13.16
N GLU A 111 -3.43 8.42 -13.59
CA GLU A 111 -3.95 8.26 -14.95
C GLU A 111 -2.95 8.73 -16.04
N ARG A 112 -2.11 9.73 -15.72
CA ARG A 112 -1.07 10.22 -16.65
C ARG A 112 0.17 9.35 -16.67
N ILE A 113 0.48 8.65 -15.57
CA ILE A 113 1.64 7.77 -15.47
C ILE A 113 1.40 6.51 -16.28
N SER A 114 0.20 5.93 -16.24
CA SER A 114 -0.15 4.75 -17.04
C SER A 114 -0.05 5.00 -18.56
N GLU A 115 -0.31 6.22 -19.00
CA GLU A 115 -0.13 6.61 -20.42
C GLU A 115 1.35 6.83 -20.81
N ARG A 116 2.23 7.13 -19.84
CA ARG A 116 3.66 7.41 -20.06
C ARG A 116 4.61 6.23 -19.79
N ALA A 117 4.17 5.18 -19.14
CA ALA A 117 4.97 4.02 -18.75
C ALA A 117 5.49 3.16 -19.93
N GLN A 118 5.49 3.69 -21.15
CA GLN A 118 6.06 3.05 -22.34
C GLN A 118 7.53 3.41 -22.58
N GLU A 119 8.16 4.24 -21.76
CA GLU A 119 9.59 4.52 -21.89
C GLU A 119 10.41 3.65 -20.92
N PRO A 120 11.52 3.04 -21.39
CA PRO A 120 12.32 2.14 -20.55
C PRO A 120 12.98 2.91 -19.40
N ALA A 121 12.69 2.49 -18.18
CA ALA A 121 13.32 3.01 -16.97
C ALA A 121 14.84 2.77 -16.99
N GLN A 122 15.60 3.78 -16.57
CA GLN A 122 17.04 3.66 -16.37
C GLN A 122 17.29 2.80 -15.13
N THR A 123 18.16 1.81 -15.27
CA THR A 123 18.57 0.89 -14.21
C THR A 123 19.36 1.66 -13.14
N GLU A 124 18.80 1.89 -11.98
CA GLU A 124 19.52 2.45 -10.85
C GLU A 124 20.15 1.38 -9.96
N THR A 125 21.25 1.78 -9.35
CA THR A 125 22.13 0.91 -8.57
C THR A 125 21.49 0.50 -7.26
N LEU A 126 21.32 -0.80 -7.04
CA LEU A 126 20.84 -1.41 -5.80
C LEU A 126 21.67 -0.99 -4.58
N LYS A 127 21.00 -0.54 -3.53
CA LYS A 127 21.62 -0.37 -2.21
C LYS A 127 22.02 -1.75 -1.66
N SER A 128 23.23 -1.88 -1.15
CA SER A 128 23.75 -3.14 -0.62
C SER A 128 22.96 -3.61 0.60
N ILE A 129 22.31 -4.77 0.48
CA ILE A 129 21.66 -5.45 1.59
C ILE A 129 22.73 -6.20 2.41
N PRO A 130 22.67 -6.15 3.76
CA PRO A 130 23.57 -6.93 4.60
C PRO A 130 23.44 -8.43 4.31
N ALA A 131 24.57 -9.13 4.28
CA ALA A 131 24.59 -10.56 4.05
C ALA A 131 23.88 -11.29 5.19
N LEU A 132 22.67 -11.77 4.94
CA LEU A 132 21.92 -12.61 5.87
C LEU A 132 22.44 -14.05 5.75
N ARG A 133 23.13 -14.49 6.79
CA ARG A 133 23.59 -15.89 6.90
C ARG A 133 22.50 -16.74 7.52
N GLY A 134 22.08 -17.80 6.82
CA GLY A 134 21.39 -18.92 7.43
C GLY A 134 19.89 -18.73 7.70
N VAL A 135 19.20 -17.94 6.88
CA VAL A 135 17.73 -17.91 6.92
C VAL A 135 17.21 -19.29 6.49
N GLN A 136 16.58 -20.00 7.40
CA GLN A 136 15.79 -21.19 7.05
C GLN A 136 14.51 -20.70 6.39
N HIS A 137 14.15 -21.28 5.26
CA HIS A 137 12.90 -20.99 4.56
C HIS A 137 12.14 -22.28 4.29
N GLY A 138 10.83 -22.19 4.20
CA GLY A 138 9.98 -23.26 3.70
C GLY A 138 10.34 -23.59 2.24
N ARG A 139 9.89 -24.74 1.75
CA ARG A 139 10.15 -25.19 0.37
C ARG A 139 9.04 -24.76 -0.58
N ASP A 140 7.89 -24.39 -0.03
CA ASP A 140 6.70 -24.05 -0.78
C ASP A 140 6.84 -22.68 -1.46
N VAL A 141 6.21 -22.54 -2.60
CA VAL A 141 6.24 -21.33 -3.41
C VAL A 141 4.82 -20.84 -3.62
N TYR A 142 4.60 -19.58 -3.35
CA TYR A 142 3.31 -18.90 -3.46
C TYR A 142 3.44 -17.78 -4.49
N LEU A 143 2.61 -17.79 -5.52
CA LEU A 143 2.53 -16.71 -6.51
C LEU A 143 1.19 -16.00 -6.39
N PHE A 144 1.23 -14.70 -6.19
CA PHE A 144 0.08 -13.80 -6.17
C PHE A 144 0.09 -12.91 -7.41
N GLN A 145 -0.95 -13.04 -8.25
CA GLN A 145 -1.17 -12.23 -9.45
C GLN A 145 -2.58 -11.62 -9.40
N PRO A 146 -2.83 -10.60 -8.56
CA PRO A 146 -4.15 -9.97 -8.43
C PRO A 146 -4.68 -9.47 -9.76
N TYR A 147 -3.81 -8.98 -10.66
CA TYR A 147 -4.18 -8.39 -11.95
C TYR A 147 -3.98 -9.35 -13.13
N TYR A 148 -4.10 -10.67 -12.86
CA TYR A 148 -3.98 -11.69 -13.91
C TYR A 148 -4.87 -11.41 -15.12
N GLY A 149 -4.26 -11.43 -16.30
CA GLY A 149 -4.98 -11.29 -17.58
C GLY A 149 -5.28 -9.85 -17.97
N LEU A 150 -4.92 -8.86 -17.17
CA LEU A 150 -5.25 -7.46 -17.40
C LEU A 150 -4.08 -6.65 -17.94
N ASP A 151 -2.88 -6.83 -17.37
CA ASP A 151 -1.76 -5.93 -17.61
C ASP A 151 -0.53 -6.58 -18.21
N SER A 152 -0.38 -7.88 -18.17
CA SER A 152 0.94 -8.45 -18.37
C SER A 152 0.99 -9.52 -19.44
N SER A 153 1.80 -9.28 -20.45
CA SER A 153 2.31 -10.32 -21.34
C SER A 153 3.23 -11.32 -20.60
N PHE A 154 3.69 -10.99 -19.39
CA PHE A 154 4.62 -11.80 -18.59
C PHE A 154 3.95 -12.67 -17.53
N THR A 155 2.65 -12.56 -17.33
CA THR A 155 1.89 -13.35 -16.33
C THR A 155 2.19 -14.86 -16.41
N ARG A 156 2.33 -15.38 -17.62
CA ARG A 156 2.67 -16.78 -17.84
C ARG A 156 4.11 -17.11 -17.41
N GLN A 157 5.04 -16.22 -17.66
CA GLN A 157 6.44 -16.39 -17.30
C GLN A 157 6.62 -16.46 -15.78
N TYR A 158 5.99 -15.59 -15.00
CA TYR A 158 6.00 -15.67 -13.55
C TYR A 158 5.39 -16.99 -13.03
N TYR A 159 4.32 -17.45 -13.66
CA TYR A 159 3.72 -18.74 -13.34
C TYR A 159 4.69 -19.91 -13.61
N GLU A 160 5.32 -19.95 -14.78
CA GLU A 160 6.30 -20.98 -15.17
C GLU A 160 7.52 -20.92 -14.23
N GLU A 161 7.97 -19.73 -13.85
CA GLU A 161 9.07 -19.52 -12.90
C GLU A 161 8.74 -20.01 -11.50
N GLY A 162 7.58 -19.66 -10.95
CA GLY A 162 7.12 -20.17 -9.66
C GLY A 162 7.06 -21.70 -9.61
N GLN A 163 6.54 -22.33 -10.67
CA GLN A 163 6.55 -23.80 -10.80
C GLN A 163 7.98 -24.36 -10.83
N ARG A 164 8.89 -23.70 -11.54
CA ARG A 164 10.31 -24.11 -11.64
C ARG A 164 11.00 -24.04 -10.27
N ILE A 165 10.78 -22.96 -9.54
CA ILE A 165 11.33 -22.77 -8.19
C ILE A 165 10.82 -23.87 -7.25
N ALA A 166 9.50 -24.12 -7.23
CA ALA A 166 8.89 -25.15 -6.39
C ALA A 166 9.44 -26.54 -6.71
N ALA A 167 9.54 -26.89 -7.98
CA ALA A 167 10.09 -28.18 -8.42
C ALA A 167 11.56 -28.37 -8.00
N LYS A 168 12.36 -27.30 -8.01
CA LYS A 168 13.77 -27.33 -7.63
C LYS A 168 13.98 -27.35 -6.11
N SER A 169 13.11 -26.69 -5.36
CA SER A 169 13.12 -26.72 -3.89
C SER A 169 12.44 -27.94 -3.29
N GLU A 170 11.85 -28.82 -4.12
CA GLU A 170 11.02 -29.96 -3.70
C GLU A 170 9.83 -29.53 -2.85
N GLY A 171 9.27 -28.34 -3.13
CA GLY A 171 8.12 -27.75 -2.47
C GLY A 171 6.84 -27.86 -3.30
N THR A 172 5.76 -27.36 -2.74
CA THR A 172 4.46 -27.24 -3.42
C THR A 172 4.35 -25.84 -4.04
N PHE A 173 3.72 -25.76 -5.21
CA PHE A 173 3.41 -24.49 -5.85
C PHE A 173 1.94 -24.15 -5.61
N TYR A 174 1.71 -22.97 -5.01
CA TYR A 174 0.40 -22.39 -4.77
C TYR A 174 0.23 -21.14 -5.64
N TYR A 175 -0.92 -20.98 -6.26
CA TYR A 175 -1.18 -19.92 -7.21
C TYR A 175 -2.49 -19.20 -6.92
N TYR A 176 -2.40 -17.92 -6.63
CA TYR A 176 -3.52 -17.03 -6.31
C TYR A 176 -3.62 -15.93 -7.35
N LYS A 177 -4.75 -15.82 -8.01
CA LYS A 177 -4.98 -14.83 -9.06
C LYS A 177 -6.30 -14.10 -8.86
N THR A 178 -6.36 -12.88 -9.36
CA THR A 178 -7.55 -12.03 -9.26
C THR A 178 -8.05 -11.93 -7.82
N GLU A 179 -9.32 -12.13 -7.57
CA GLU A 179 -9.94 -12.02 -6.25
C GLU A 179 -9.46 -13.08 -5.24
N ALA A 180 -8.83 -14.17 -5.68
CA ALA A 180 -8.24 -15.15 -4.77
C ALA A 180 -6.94 -14.67 -4.08
N ALA A 181 -6.34 -13.58 -4.55
CA ALA A 181 -5.21 -12.92 -3.90
C ALA A 181 -5.73 -11.99 -2.78
N THR A 182 -6.24 -12.58 -1.69
CA THR A 182 -6.75 -11.87 -0.50
C THR A 182 -5.64 -11.59 0.49
N VAL A 183 -5.86 -10.65 1.41
CA VAL A 183 -4.89 -10.36 2.47
C VAL A 183 -4.65 -11.58 3.37
N ASP A 184 -5.70 -12.36 3.68
CA ASP A 184 -5.56 -13.57 4.51
C ASP A 184 -4.73 -14.65 3.79
N ALA A 185 -4.95 -14.86 2.50
CA ALA A 185 -4.14 -15.81 1.72
C ALA A 185 -2.65 -15.39 1.65
N ILE A 186 -2.39 -14.08 1.63
CA ILE A 186 -1.02 -13.54 1.69
C ILE A 186 -0.42 -13.77 3.08
N ALA A 187 -1.16 -13.48 4.16
CA ALA A 187 -0.72 -13.69 5.53
C ALA A 187 -0.37 -15.17 5.79
N ASP A 188 -1.25 -16.10 5.38
CA ASP A 188 -1.02 -17.55 5.46
C ASP A 188 0.27 -17.97 4.73
N ALA A 189 0.50 -17.44 3.52
CA ALA A 189 1.70 -17.71 2.75
C ALA A 189 2.96 -17.19 3.46
N VAL A 190 2.92 -15.96 4.00
CA VAL A 190 4.02 -15.36 4.75
C VAL A 190 4.34 -16.15 6.00
N GLU A 191 3.34 -16.59 6.76
CA GLU A 191 3.52 -17.46 7.93
C GLU A 191 4.22 -18.79 7.63
N SER A 192 4.03 -19.32 6.42
CA SER A 192 4.65 -20.58 6.00
C SER A 192 6.16 -20.51 5.94
N GLY A 193 6.73 -19.30 5.77
CA GLY A 193 8.16 -19.09 5.60
C GLY A 193 8.70 -19.60 4.26
N GLY A 194 7.85 -19.74 3.25
CA GLY A 194 8.22 -20.16 1.89
C GLY A 194 8.81 -19.05 1.04
N VAL A 195 8.75 -19.23 -0.27
CA VAL A 195 9.05 -18.21 -1.28
C VAL A 195 7.72 -17.61 -1.74
N ILE A 196 7.54 -16.34 -1.51
CA ILE A 196 6.34 -15.58 -1.87
C ILE A 196 6.71 -14.64 -3.01
N LEU A 197 6.00 -14.77 -4.14
CA LEU A 197 6.19 -13.97 -5.34
C LEU A 197 4.95 -13.12 -5.56
N PHE A 198 5.13 -11.81 -5.70
CA PHE A 198 4.09 -10.88 -6.10
C PHE A 198 4.35 -10.36 -7.51
N ASP A 199 3.41 -10.56 -8.42
CA ASP A 199 3.31 -9.87 -9.71
C ASP A 199 2.06 -8.99 -9.67
N SER A 200 2.26 -7.73 -9.29
CA SER A 200 1.16 -6.79 -9.01
C SER A 200 1.57 -5.35 -9.28
N HIS A 201 0.68 -4.42 -8.94
CA HIS A 201 0.99 -3.01 -8.84
C HIS A 201 1.44 -2.64 -7.43
N GLY A 202 2.22 -1.57 -7.32
CA GLY A 202 2.59 -0.96 -6.06
C GLY A 202 2.50 0.55 -6.18
N THR A 203 2.16 1.20 -5.06
CA THR A 203 2.00 2.64 -4.95
C THR A 203 2.64 3.17 -3.67
N THR A 204 2.61 4.50 -3.50
CA THR A 204 2.94 5.16 -2.24
C THR A 204 1.89 6.20 -1.90
N ASP A 205 1.84 6.60 -0.63
CA ASP A 205 0.98 7.69 -0.15
C ASP A 205 1.35 9.08 -0.69
N TYR A 206 2.48 9.19 -1.37
CA TYR A 206 2.92 10.42 -2.01
C TYR A 206 3.13 10.24 -3.51
N THR A 207 2.47 11.09 -4.26
CA THR A 207 2.63 11.19 -5.71
C THR A 207 2.83 12.64 -6.08
N GLY A 208 4.04 13.11 -5.88
CA GLY A 208 4.47 14.42 -6.34
C GLY A 208 5.08 14.37 -7.75
N ASP A 209 5.36 15.56 -8.31
CA ASP A 209 6.03 15.68 -9.60
C ASP A 209 7.46 15.12 -9.55
N ASN A 210 7.63 13.96 -10.13
CA ASN A 210 8.73 13.38 -10.90
C ASN A 210 10.04 12.93 -10.27
N GLU A 211 10.62 13.47 -9.23
CA GLU A 211 11.96 13.04 -8.80
C GLU A 211 12.09 12.78 -7.31
N ASP A 212 11.05 13.12 -6.54
CA ASP A 212 11.09 13.11 -5.08
C ASP A 212 10.17 12.07 -4.42
N TYR A 213 9.69 11.04 -5.16
CA TYR A 213 8.78 10.03 -4.59
C TYR A 213 9.30 9.46 -3.28
N THR A 214 10.58 9.10 -3.26
CA THR A 214 11.21 8.44 -2.11
C THR A 214 11.50 9.36 -0.94
N SER A 215 11.53 10.68 -1.14
CA SER A 215 11.88 11.62 -0.08
C SER A 215 10.67 12.13 0.71
N LYS A 216 9.47 11.98 0.16
CA LYS A 216 8.21 12.50 0.73
C LYS A 216 7.16 11.42 0.98
N ALA A 217 7.28 10.25 0.36
CA ALA A 217 6.46 9.10 0.66
C ALA A 217 6.73 8.62 2.08
N THR A 218 5.69 8.31 2.82
CA THR A 218 5.77 7.73 4.16
C THR A 218 5.43 6.25 4.17
N THR A 219 4.60 5.79 3.22
CA THR A 219 4.14 4.40 3.14
C THR A 219 4.15 3.90 1.71
N SER A 220 4.63 2.67 1.51
CA SER A 220 4.52 1.90 0.27
C SER A 220 3.40 0.87 0.42
N TYR A 221 2.65 0.65 -0.65
CA TYR A 221 1.51 -0.27 -0.68
C TYR A 221 1.62 -1.31 -1.78
N LEU A 222 1.12 -2.50 -1.49
CA LEU A 222 0.79 -3.54 -2.45
C LEU A 222 -0.66 -3.38 -2.89
N CYS A 223 -0.93 -3.43 -4.20
CA CYS A 223 -2.28 -3.34 -4.74
C CYS A 223 -2.91 -4.72 -4.91
N LEU A 224 -4.15 -4.87 -4.46
CA LEU A 224 -4.97 -6.07 -4.58
C LEU A 224 -6.25 -5.78 -5.36
N GLN A 225 -6.90 -6.81 -5.93
CA GLN A 225 -8.24 -6.71 -6.53
C GLN A 225 -9.36 -7.07 -5.57
N SER A 226 -9.04 -7.72 -4.45
CA SER A 226 -10.01 -8.12 -3.44
C SER A 226 -9.80 -7.37 -2.14
N GLY A 227 -10.89 -6.86 -1.58
CA GLY A 227 -10.95 -6.36 -0.21
C GLY A 227 -11.46 -7.40 0.78
N GLU A 228 -11.55 -8.67 0.38
CA GLU A 228 -11.96 -9.76 1.27
C GLU A 228 -10.95 -9.93 2.41
N GLY A 229 -11.43 -10.04 3.62
CA GLY A 229 -10.65 -10.08 4.85
C GLY A 229 -10.39 -8.69 5.45
N LEU A 230 -10.38 -7.60 4.68
CA LEU A 230 -10.13 -6.26 5.21
C LEU A 230 -11.24 -5.79 6.14
N THR A 231 -10.82 -5.15 7.22
CA THR A 231 -11.68 -4.64 8.30
C THR A 231 -11.61 -3.11 8.39
N THR A 232 -12.52 -2.53 9.17
CA THR A 232 -12.46 -1.08 9.46
C THR A 232 -11.19 -0.67 10.22
N GLU A 233 -10.54 -1.59 10.95
CA GLU A 233 -9.29 -1.32 11.65
C GLU A 233 -8.12 -1.15 10.68
N ASP A 234 -8.05 -1.97 9.62
CA ASP A 234 -7.02 -1.86 8.60
C ASP A 234 -7.03 -0.51 7.89
N TYR A 235 -8.21 0.09 7.76
CA TYR A 235 -8.38 1.41 7.17
C TYR A 235 -8.20 2.57 8.16
N ALA A 236 -8.31 2.33 9.48
CA ALA A 236 -8.38 3.41 10.48
C ALA A 236 -7.13 4.28 10.52
N ASP A 237 -5.95 3.66 10.40
CA ASP A 237 -4.65 4.32 10.49
C ASP A 237 -3.97 4.52 9.12
N GLY A 238 -4.70 4.27 8.03
CA GLY A 238 -4.21 4.41 6.65
C GLY A 238 -3.29 3.26 6.21
N HIS A 239 -3.31 2.13 6.91
CA HIS A 239 -2.58 0.92 6.53
C HIS A 239 -3.21 0.21 5.34
N ALA A 240 -4.55 0.31 5.20
CA ALA A 240 -5.25 0.00 3.98
C ALA A 240 -5.85 1.26 3.37
N VAL A 241 -5.90 1.31 2.04
CA VAL A 241 -6.47 2.43 1.28
C VAL A 241 -7.27 1.88 0.10
N TYR A 242 -8.43 2.47 -0.15
CA TYR A 242 -9.26 2.13 -1.30
C TYR A 242 -9.11 3.17 -2.40
N GLY A 243 -8.63 2.75 -3.55
CA GLY A 243 -8.39 3.61 -4.72
C GLY A 243 -9.55 3.69 -5.71
N GLY A 244 -10.73 3.14 -5.37
CA GLY A 244 -11.91 3.13 -6.24
C GLY A 244 -11.78 2.19 -7.43
N SER A 245 -12.68 2.37 -8.40
CA SER A 245 -12.64 1.65 -9.69
C SER A 245 -11.62 2.28 -10.63
N GLY A 246 -10.36 2.23 -10.26
CA GLY A 246 -9.26 2.88 -10.94
C GLY A 246 -9.07 2.49 -12.41
N ILE A 247 -7.85 2.39 -12.86
CA ILE A 247 -7.44 2.07 -14.22
C ILE A 247 -8.16 0.80 -14.72
N ASN A 248 -8.81 0.89 -15.87
CA ASN A 248 -9.56 -0.19 -16.52
C ASN A 248 -10.85 -0.66 -15.81
N GLY A 249 -11.41 0.12 -14.88
CA GLY A 249 -12.68 -0.20 -14.22
C GLY A 249 -12.58 -1.28 -13.14
N MET A 250 -11.36 -1.58 -12.68
CA MET A 250 -11.11 -2.52 -11.59
C MET A 250 -10.92 -1.77 -10.29
N ARG A 251 -11.35 -2.40 -9.21
CA ARG A 251 -11.13 -1.93 -7.86
C ARG A 251 -9.67 -2.08 -7.46
N TYR A 252 -9.21 -1.13 -6.68
CA TYR A 252 -7.88 -1.07 -6.13
C TYR A 252 -7.95 -1.06 -4.61
N TYR A 253 -7.39 -2.09 -4.00
CA TYR A 253 -7.21 -2.20 -2.55
C TYR A 253 -5.71 -2.15 -2.29
N GLU A 254 -5.25 -1.10 -1.67
CA GLU A 254 -3.85 -0.87 -1.33
C GLU A 254 -3.64 -1.29 0.12
N VAL A 255 -2.68 -2.16 0.38
CA VAL A 255 -2.33 -2.62 1.73
C VAL A 255 -0.85 -2.48 1.98
N ASP A 256 -0.46 -2.06 3.17
CA ASP A 256 0.93 -2.05 3.60
C ASP A 256 1.31 -3.35 4.33
N GLY A 257 2.56 -3.45 4.77
CA GLY A 257 3.05 -4.62 5.49
C GLY A 257 2.41 -4.81 6.87
N THR A 258 1.87 -3.74 7.46
CA THR A 258 1.20 -3.79 8.77
C THR A 258 -0.11 -4.56 8.67
N VAL A 259 -0.90 -4.31 7.61
CA VAL A 259 -2.13 -5.08 7.35
C VAL A 259 -1.81 -6.56 7.22
N ILE A 260 -0.83 -6.90 6.38
CA ILE A 260 -0.44 -8.31 6.19
C ILE A 260 0.00 -8.94 7.52
N ALA A 261 0.83 -8.22 8.29
CA ALA A 261 1.33 -8.72 9.58
C ALA A 261 0.21 -8.88 10.63
N ASN A 262 -0.80 -7.98 10.64
CA ASN A 262 -1.94 -8.05 11.56
C ASN A 262 -2.88 -9.23 11.25
N HIS A 263 -2.95 -9.66 9.98
CA HIS A 263 -3.72 -10.83 9.56
C HIS A 263 -3.00 -12.17 9.81
N MET A 264 -1.75 -12.15 10.25
CA MET A 264 -1.01 -13.37 10.59
C MET A 264 -1.44 -13.89 11.96
N GLU A 265 -1.68 -15.21 12.07
CA GLU A 265 -1.97 -15.88 13.34
C GLU A 265 -0.71 -16.12 14.17
N LYS A 266 0.44 -16.24 13.52
CA LYS A 266 1.74 -16.50 14.12
C LYS A 266 2.86 -15.85 13.32
N PRO A 267 4.02 -15.55 13.96
CA PRO A 267 5.16 -15.01 13.26
C PRO A 267 5.63 -15.92 12.11
N ALA A 268 6.13 -15.32 11.04
CA ALA A 268 6.76 -16.01 9.94
C ALA A 268 7.98 -16.81 10.42
N ASN A 269 8.25 -17.92 9.75
CA ASN A 269 9.42 -18.75 10.03
C ASN A 269 10.52 -18.53 8.97
N GLY A 270 10.99 -17.30 8.85
CA GLY A 270 11.90 -16.90 7.78
C GLY A 270 11.18 -16.71 6.45
N GLY A 271 11.74 -17.23 5.37
CA GLY A 271 11.18 -17.12 4.03
C GLY A 271 11.74 -15.95 3.22
N LEU A 272 11.31 -15.87 1.97
CA LEU A 272 11.68 -14.84 1.03
C LEU A 272 10.42 -14.26 0.38
N VAL A 273 10.25 -12.96 0.44
CA VAL A 273 9.20 -12.23 -0.24
C VAL A 273 9.83 -11.45 -1.39
N TRP A 274 9.41 -11.75 -2.61
CA TRP A 274 9.80 -11.07 -3.84
C TRP A 274 8.64 -10.21 -4.34
N MET A 275 8.85 -8.91 -4.40
CA MET A 275 7.83 -7.94 -4.80
C MET A 275 8.13 -7.39 -6.20
N ALA A 276 7.59 -8.03 -7.24
CA ALA A 276 7.55 -7.50 -8.60
C ALA A 276 6.48 -6.39 -8.70
N ILE A 277 6.68 -5.32 -7.95
CA ILE A 277 5.79 -4.17 -7.87
C ILE A 277 6.59 -2.86 -7.93
N CYS A 278 6.00 -1.83 -8.51
CA CYS A 278 6.57 -0.49 -8.47
C CYS A 278 6.57 0.05 -7.03
N LEU A 279 7.62 0.75 -6.62
CA LEU A 279 7.68 1.52 -5.37
C LEU A 279 7.50 0.69 -4.07
N GLY A 280 7.52 -0.64 -4.14
CA GLY A 280 7.33 -1.50 -2.98
C GLY A 280 8.35 -1.29 -1.87
N MET A 281 9.56 -0.85 -2.22
CA MET A 281 10.67 -0.53 -1.31
C MET A 281 11.02 0.96 -1.34
N ALA A 282 10.10 1.84 -1.74
CA ALA A 282 10.32 3.29 -1.71
C ALA A 282 10.37 3.81 -0.27
N THR A 283 9.64 3.16 0.62
CA THR A 283 9.65 3.35 2.07
C THR A 283 9.75 1.98 2.74
N ASP A 284 9.85 1.94 4.06
CA ASP A 284 9.83 0.73 4.87
C ASP A 284 8.41 0.21 5.20
N GLY A 285 7.36 0.81 4.61
CA GLY A 285 5.97 0.49 4.90
C GLY A 285 5.56 -0.95 4.56
N LEU A 286 6.17 -1.58 3.54
CA LEU A 286 5.95 -2.99 3.24
C LEU A 286 6.99 -3.89 3.91
N GLU A 287 8.28 -3.57 3.76
CA GLU A 287 9.36 -4.46 4.26
C GLU A 287 9.45 -4.48 5.78
N GLY A 288 9.35 -3.31 6.44
CA GLY A 288 9.56 -3.19 7.88
C GLY A 288 8.64 -4.10 8.69
N PRO A 289 7.31 -3.98 8.58
CA PRO A 289 6.38 -4.85 9.31
C PRO A 289 6.53 -6.34 8.99
N LEU A 290 6.81 -6.70 7.72
CA LEU A 290 7.05 -8.10 7.36
C LEU A 290 8.32 -8.67 7.96
N MET A 291 9.40 -7.90 8.00
CA MET A 291 10.65 -8.29 8.66
C MET A 291 10.46 -8.41 10.18
N ASP A 292 9.72 -7.49 10.81
CA ASP A 292 9.38 -7.55 12.23
C ASP A 292 8.50 -8.75 12.56
N ALA A 293 7.63 -9.15 11.62
CA ALA A 293 6.80 -10.34 11.72
C ALA A 293 7.59 -11.65 11.49
N GLY A 294 8.89 -11.59 11.18
CA GLY A 294 9.77 -12.75 11.10
C GLY A 294 10.12 -13.23 9.69
N VAL A 295 9.74 -12.50 8.65
CA VAL A 295 10.21 -12.76 7.26
C VAL A 295 11.73 -12.63 7.22
N GLY A 296 12.39 -13.56 6.53
CA GLY A 296 13.85 -13.61 6.47
C GLY A 296 14.46 -12.64 5.46
N VAL A 297 13.78 -12.46 4.33
CA VAL A 297 14.21 -11.57 3.24
C VAL A 297 12.99 -10.96 2.57
N VAL A 298 12.99 -9.66 2.40
CA VAL A 298 12.07 -8.93 1.52
C VAL A 298 12.88 -8.28 0.41
N TYR A 299 12.48 -8.49 -0.83
CA TYR A 299 13.09 -7.88 -2.02
C TYR A 299 12.01 -7.17 -2.83
N GLY A 300 12.37 -6.02 -3.38
CA GLY A 300 11.49 -5.23 -4.24
C GLY A 300 12.21 -4.01 -4.81
N TYR A 301 11.45 -3.08 -5.37
CA TYR A 301 11.96 -1.92 -6.08
C TYR A 301 11.58 -0.62 -5.36
N SER A 302 12.55 0.26 -5.21
CA SER A 302 12.31 1.60 -4.64
C SER A 302 11.78 2.62 -5.66
N GLN A 303 11.69 2.20 -6.93
CA GLN A 303 11.19 3.02 -8.04
C GLN A 303 10.24 2.20 -8.92
N SER A 304 9.71 2.83 -9.97
CA SER A 304 8.93 2.12 -10.97
C SER A 304 9.80 1.10 -11.71
N VAL A 305 9.28 -0.09 -11.90
CA VAL A 305 9.92 -1.20 -12.61
C VAL A 305 9.05 -1.63 -13.78
N THR A 306 9.69 -2.06 -14.86
CA THR A 306 8.99 -2.68 -15.99
C THR A 306 8.90 -4.19 -15.79
N PHE A 307 7.81 -4.81 -16.21
CA PHE A 307 7.63 -6.27 -16.12
C PHE A 307 8.79 -7.04 -16.73
N ILE A 308 9.29 -6.62 -17.91
CA ILE A 308 10.42 -7.28 -18.55
C ILE A 308 11.71 -7.13 -17.72
N GLY A 309 11.92 -5.96 -17.12
CA GLY A 309 13.11 -5.70 -16.30
C GLY A 309 13.09 -6.54 -15.04
N ASP A 310 11.93 -6.62 -14.36
CA ASP A 310 11.75 -7.45 -13.19
C ASP A 310 11.91 -8.94 -13.53
N TYR A 311 11.19 -9.44 -14.53
CA TYR A 311 11.24 -10.85 -14.89
C TYR A 311 12.67 -11.33 -15.24
N CYS A 312 13.42 -10.55 -16.01
CA CYS A 312 14.80 -10.91 -16.33
C CYS A 312 15.71 -10.97 -15.09
N PHE A 313 15.47 -10.04 -14.14
CA PHE A 313 16.23 -10.02 -12.90
C PHE A 313 15.82 -11.15 -11.96
N GLU A 314 14.52 -11.42 -11.82
CA GLU A 314 13.96 -12.53 -11.05
C GLU A 314 14.50 -13.87 -11.53
N GLU A 315 14.46 -14.13 -12.86
CA GLU A 315 14.98 -15.35 -13.45
C GLU A 315 16.47 -15.55 -13.13
N GLU A 316 17.30 -14.52 -13.27
CA GLU A 316 18.72 -14.60 -12.95
C GLU A 316 18.96 -14.82 -11.45
N PHE A 317 18.25 -14.11 -10.59
CA PHE A 317 18.31 -14.24 -9.14
C PHE A 317 18.01 -15.67 -8.69
N PHE A 318 16.86 -16.22 -9.10
CA PHE A 318 16.48 -17.58 -8.72
C PHE A 318 17.35 -18.64 -9.37
N ASN A 319 17.89 -18.42 -10.57
CA ASN A 319 18.88 -19.31 -11.16
C ASN A 319 20.12 -19.45 -10.27
N LYS A 320 20.66 -18.35 -9.76
CA LYS A 320 21.82 -18.37 -8.85
C LYS A 320 21.47 -18.98 -7.50
N LEU A 321 20.32 -18.62 -6.93
CA LEU A 321 19.86 -19.14 -5.63
C LEU A 321 19.67 -20.65 -5.68
N LEU A 322 19.02 -21.19 -6.71
CA LEU A 322 18.76 -22.61 -6.90
C LEU A 322 20.02 -23.43 -7.24
N GLN A 323 21.11 -22.79 -7.62
CA GLN A 323 22.44 -23.40 -7.79
C GLN A 323 23.23 -23.42 -6.48
N GLY A 324 22.65 -22.99 -5.37
CA GLY A 324 23.26 -22.97 -4.03
C GLY A 324 23.94 -21.63 -3.68
N GLY A 325 23.68 -20.58 -4.45
CA GLY A 325 24.09 -19.22 -4.09
C GLY A 325 23.34 -18.70 -2.88
N THR A 326 23.92 -17.77 -2.18
CA THR A 326 23.22 -16.97 -1.16
C THR A 326 22.38 -15.87 -1.83
N VAL A 327 21.41 -15.31 -1.11
CA VAL A 327 20.65 -14.13 -1.56
C VAL A 327 21.59 -13.00 -2.00
N ALA A 328 22.62 -12.71 -1.19
CA ALA A 328 23.60 -11.65 -1.49
C ALA A 328 24.45 -11.92 -2.75
N GLU A 329 24.71 -13.18 -3.09
CA GLU A 329 25.42 -13.59 -4.30
C GLU A 329 24.48 -13.56 -5.51
N SER A 330 23.19 -13.80 -5.31
CA SER A 330 22.19 -13.84 -6.36
C SER A 330 21.78 -12.45 -6.86
N ILE A 331 21.92 -11.43 -6.02
CA ILE A 331 21.65 -10.00 -6.37
C ILE A 331 22.80 -9.37 -7.20
N ARG A 332 23.99 -9.96 -7.24
CA ARG A 332 25.15 -9.45 -7.97
C ARG A 332 25.23 -9.98 -9.40
#